data_9b77a8d4dd73df8acd28fb827bed241f
#
_entry.id   9b77a8d4dd73df8acd28fb827bed241f
#
_cell.length_a   1.000
_cell.length_b   1.000
_cell.length_c   1.000
_cell.angle_alpha   90.00
_cell.angle_beta   90.00
_cell.angle_gamma   90.00
#
_symmetry.space_group_name_H-M   'P 1'
#
loop_
_entity.id
_entity.type
_entity.pdbx_description
1 polymer ?
#
loop_
_entity_poly.entity_id
_entity_poly.type
_entity_poly.pdbx_seq_one_letter_code
_entity_poly.pdbx_strand_id
1 'polypeptide(L)'
;MTVRLSNLPLPEPHLALLGASIVLQRVRPMWLPRPGGRVAILGAGATIGASAAAIVWATRSAGSIDLAEPERLVTHGPYGMTRHPMYEAWTAIYAALGLALRNGWLALFFPVLLALVHRETGREDRRLRERFGVRHEAYAGVVPRYVTVGLARSWAQRNVPKEQGRSTSEAEASAVVRTQ
;
A
#
# COMPACT_ATOMS: atom_id res chain seq x y z
N MET A 1 20.40 -12.38 -14.40
CA MET A 1 19.67 -11.50 -13.45
C MET A 1 19.76 -12.13 -12.08
N THR A 2 20.68 -11.67 -11.24
CA THR A 2 20.85 -12.16 -9.86
C THR A 2 19.89 -11.38 -8.97
N VAL A 3 18.84 -12.04 -8.51
CA VAL A 3 17.96 -11.51 -7.47
C VAL A 3 18.71 -11.65 -6.14
N ARG A 4 18.99 -10.54 -5.46
CA ARG A 4 19.54 -10.58 -4.10
C ARG A 4 18.46 -11.03 -3.14
N LEU A 5 18.68 -12.13 -2.44
CA LEU A 5 17.79 -12.63 -1.39
C LEU A 5 17.66 -11.65 -0.21
N SER A 6 18.65 -10.75 0.00
CA SER A 6 18.56 -9.64 0.94
C SER A 6 17.45 -8.63 0.62
N ASN A 7 16.97 -8.62 -0.63
CA ASN A 7 15.85 -7.78 -1.06
C ASN A 7 14.46 -8.42 -0.81
N LEU A 8 14.40 -9.61 -0.20
CA LEU A 8 13.16 -10.07 0.43
C LEU A 8 13.09 -9.44 1.83
N PRO A 9 12.47 -8.30 2.01
CA PRO A 9 12.21 -7.81 3.35
C PRO A 9 11.23 -8.81 3.96
N LEU A 10 11.74 -9.65 4.86
CA LEU A 10 10.89 -10.38 5.79
C LEU A 10 10.36 -9.29 6.74
N PRO A 11 9.10 -8.89 6.64
CA PRO A 11 8.59 -7.80 7.45
C PRO A 11 8.46 -8.33 8.88
N GLU A 12 9.44 -8.00 9.71
CA GLU A 12 9.51 -8.46 11.11
C GLU A 12 8.17 -8.33 11.85
N PRO A 13 7.40 -7.22 11.72
CA PRO A 13 6.11 -7.10 12.40
C PRO A 13 5.09 -8.16 11.94
N HIS A 14 5.06 -8.50 10.65
CA HIS A 14 4.13 -9.51 10.13
C HIS A 14 4.45 -10.89 10.66
N LEU A 15 5.73 -11.26 10.68
CA LEU A 15 6.17 -12.56 11.19
C LEU A 15 5.96 -12.69 12.69
N ALA A 16 6.28 -11.65 13.47
CA ALA A 16 6.09 -11.64 14.91
C ALA A 16 4.61 -11.79 15.28
N LEU A 17 3.72 -11.01 14.65
CA LEU A 17 2.29 -11.10 14.93
C LEU A 17 1.67 -12.39 14.38
N LEU A 18 2.15 -12.93 13.27
CA LEU A 18 1.74 -14.23 12.75
C LEU A 18 2.12 -15.33 13.72
N GLY A 19 3.38 -15.37 14.18
CA GLY A 19 3.85 -16.34 15.16
C GLY A 19 3.08 -16.27 16.47
N ALA A 20 2.89 -15.07 17.02
CA ALA A 20 2.07 -14.84 18.22
C ALA A 20 0.63 -15.34 18.03
N SER A 21 0.02 -15.06 16.88
CA SER A 21 -1.34 -15.51 16.55
C SER A 21 -1.45 -17.03 16.50
N ILE A 22 -0.44 -17.71 15.93
CA ILE A 22 -0.40 -19.19 15.86
C ILE A 22 -0.29 -19.78 17.26
N VAL A 23 0.60 -19.25 18.10
CA VAL A 23 0.77 -19.72 19.49
C VAL A 23 -0.52 -19.49 20.28
N LEU A 24 -1.08 -18.28 20.23
CA LEU A 24 -2.31 -17.97 20.95
C LEU A 24 -3.50 -18.82 20.46
N GLN A 25 -3.58 -19.10 19.17
CA GLN A 25 -4.63 -19.98 18.63
C GLN A 25 -4.53 -21.41 19.15
N ARG A 26 -3.32 -21.88 19.51
CA ARG A 26 -3.14 -23.20 20.12
C ARG A 26 -3.46 -23.23 21.61
N VAL A 27 -3.13 -22.15 22.32
CA VAL A 27 -3.34 -22.04 23.77
C VAL A 27 -4.78 -21.61 24.09
N ARG A 28 -5.33 -20.69 23.34
CA ARG A 28 -6.66 -20.10 23.54
C ARG A 28 -7.33 -19.87 22.19
N PRO A 29 -7.94 -20.90 21.60
CA PRO A 29 -8.50 -20.81 20.25
C PRO A 29 -9.62 -19.77 20.17
N MET A 30 -9.49 -18.84 19.23
CA MET A 30 -10.49 -17.83 18.88
C MET A 30 -10.80 -17.94 17.39
N TRP A 31 -12.00 -18.43 17.08
CA TRP A 31 -12.41 -18.71 15.73
C TRP A 31 -13.27 -17.59 15.15
N LEU A 32 -12.92 -17.14 13.96
CA LEU A 32 -13.81 -16.27 13.19
C LEU A 32 -15.03 -17.06 12.69
N PRO A 33 -16.19 -16.39 12.55
CA PRO A 33 -17.33 -16.95 11.85
C PRO A 33 -16.92 -17.48 10.47
N ARG A 34 -17.61 -18.50 9.96
CA ARG A 34 -17.31 -19.02 8.61
C ARG A 34 -17.64 -17.95 7.58
N PRO A 35 -16.64 -17.32 6.92
CA PRO A 35 -16.94 -16.46 5.80
C PRO A 35 -17.45 -17.35 4.65
N GLY A 36 -18.54 -16.97 4.05
CA GLY A 36 -19.23 -17.49 2.85
C GLY A 36 -18.67 -18.68 2.05
N GLY A 37 -18.30 -19.78 2.70
CA GLY A 37 -18.01 -21.06 2.04
C GLY A 37 -16.75 -21.06 1.14
N ARG A 38 -16.82 -21.78 0.03
CA ARG A 38 -15.72 -21.96 -0.94
C ARG A 38 -15.22 -20.66 -1.55
N VAL A 39 -16.10 -19.67 -1.73
CA VAL A 39 -15.76 -18.36 -2.33
C VAL A 39 -14.74 -17.60 -1.47
N ALA A 40 -14.87 -17.63 -0.16
CA ALA A 40 -13.93 -16.94 0.73
C ALA A 40 -12.54 -17.61 0.75
N ILE A 41 -12.50 -18.94 0.69
CA ILE A 41 -11.25 -19.70 0.61
C ILE A 41 -10.54 -19.43 -0.72
N LEU A 42 -11.30 -19.46 -1.84
CA LEU A 42 -10.77 -19.14 -3.16
C LEU A 42 -10.29 -17.69 -3.23
N GLY A 43 -11.05 -16.75 -2.68
CA GLY A 43 -10.66 -15.34 -2.59
C GLY A 43 -9.38 -15.13 -1.78
N ALA A 44 -9.24 -15.80 -0.63
CA ALA A 44 -8.02 -15.76 0.16
C ALA A 44 -6.82 -16.35 -0.61
N GLY A 45 -7.00 -17.48 -1.27
CA GLY A 45 -5.99 -18.10 -2.12
C GLY A 45 -5.56 -17.19 -3.26
N ALA A 46 -6.51 -16.58 -3.97
CA ALA A 46 -6.25 -15.62 -5.04
C ALA A 46 -5.49 -14.38 -4.52
N THR A 47 -5.88 -13.86 -3.34
CA THR A 47 -5.19 -12.73 -2.71
C THR A 47 -3.74 -13.09 -2.37
N ILE A 48 -3.48 -14.26 -1.80
CA ILE A 48 -2.13 -14.73 -1.49
C ILE A 48 -1.32 -14.86 -2.77
N GLY A 49 -1.87 -15.48 -3.82
CA GLY A 49 -1.20 -15.64 -5.12
C GLY A 49 -0.85 -14.30 -5.77
N ALA A 50 -1.80 -13.37 -5.83
CA ALA A 50 -1.59 -12.04 -6.38
C ALA A 50 -0.55 -11.24 -5.59
N SER A 51 -0.59 -11.33 -4.25
CA SER A 51 0.39 -10.66 -3.37
C SER A 51 1.79 -11.25 -3.54
N ALA A 52 1.92 -12.57 -3.64
CA ALA A 52 3.21 -13.22 -3.93
C ALA A 52 3.76 -12.78 -5.30
N ALA A 53 2.91 -12.70 -6.31
CA ALA A 53 3.30 -12.19 -7.63
C ALA A 53 3.74 -10.72 -7.56
N ALA A 54 3.05 -9.88 -6.78
CA ALA A 54 3.43 -8.49 -6.56
C ALA A 54 4.79 -8.35 -5.85
N ILE A 55 5.08 -9.18 -4.85
CA ILE A 55 6.39 -9.23 -4.18
C ILE A 55 7.48 -9.59 -5.18
N VAL A 56 7.29 -10.66 -5.99
CA VAL A 56 8.24 -11.07 -7.02
C VAL A 56 8.45 -9.95 -8.04
N TRP A 57 7.38 -9.29 -8.46
CA TRP A 57 7.48 -8.16 -9.38
C TRP A 57 8.25 -6.98 -8.78
N ALA A 58 7.98 -6.63 -7.52
CA ALA A 58 8.69 -5.56 -6.81
C ALA A 58 10.18 -5.88 -6.66
N THR A 59 10.52 -7.11 -6.27
CA THR A 59 11.91 -7.57 -6.13
C THR A 59 12.65 -7.55 -7.47
N ARG A 60 11.99 -7.98 -8.57
CA ARG A 60 12.57 -7.92 -9.92
C ARG A 60 12.76 -6.48 -10.39
N SER A 61 11.85 -5.58 -10.07
CA SER A 61 11.96 -4.15 -10.40
C SER A 61 13.09 -3.46 -9.63
N ALA A 62 13.37 -3.86 -8.40
CA ALA A 62 14.54 -3.40 -7.66
C ALA A 62 15.86 -3.93 -8.26
N GLY A 63 15.85 -5.12 -8.84
CA GLY A 63 17.02 -5.74 -9.51
C GLY A 63 18.16 -5.98 -8.52
N SER A 64 19.35 -5.40 -8.82
CA SER A 64 20.54 -5.50 -7.97
C SER A 64 20.63 -4.42 -6.89
N ILE A 65 19.66 -3.49 -6.82
CA ILE A 65 19.65 -2.42 -5.82
C ILE A 65 19.33 -3.05 -4.47
N ASP A 66 20.10 -2.71 -3.45
CA ASP A 66 19.78 -3.05 -2.07
C ASP A 66 18.68 -2.12 -1.59
N LEU A 67 17.50 -2.67 -1.27
CA LEU A 67 16.37 -1.88 -0.80
C LEU A 67 16.54 -1.35 0.62
N ALA A 68 17.44 -1.94 1.41
CA ALA A 68 17.75 -1.44 2.75
C ALA A 68 18.64 -0.18 2.68
N GLU A 69 19.58 -0.14 1.71
CA GLU A 69 20.45 1.01 1.46
C GLU A 69 20.51 1.35 -0.04
N PRO A 70 19.41 1.87 -0.62
CA PRO A 70 19.32 2.06 -2.05
C PRO A 70 20.29 3.14 -2.55
N GLU A 71 21.11 2.79 -3.56
CA GLU A 71 21.98 3.74 -4.24
C GLU A 71 21.21 4.67 -5.18
N ARG A 72 20.04 4.23 -5.64
CA ARG A 72 19.12 4.99 -6.50
C ARG A 72 17.67 4.69 -6.13
N LEU A 73 16.80 5.67 -6.36
CA LEU A 73 15.37 5.52 -6.12
C LEU A 73 14.75 4.61 -7.19
N VAL A 74 14.02 3.57 -6.76
CA VAL A 74 13.25 2.69 -7.66
C VAL A 74 11.85 3.30 -7.81
N THR A 75 11.49 3.69 -9.04
CA THR A 75 10.23 4.39 -9.33
C THR A 75 9.38 3.69 -10.39
N HIS A 76 9.84 2.55 -10.90
CA HIS A 76 9.18 1.80 -11.98
C HIS A 76 8.57 0.48 -11.47
N GLY A 77 7.80 -0.18 -12.33
CA GLY A 77 7.06 -1.38 -11.94
C GLY A 77 6.01 -1.08 -10.88
N PRO A 78 5.86 -1.91 -9.84
CA PRO A 78 4.88 -1.68 -8.79
C PRO A 78 5.17 -0.41 -7.96
N TYR A 79 6.43 0.06 -7.93
CA TYR A 79 6.82 1.32 -7.29
C TYR A 79 6.29 2.56 -8.05
N GLY A 80 5.80 2.42 -9.27
CA GLY A 80 5.06 3.46 -9.97
C GLY A 80 3.59 3.58 -9.53
N MET A 81 3.06 2.59 -8.83
CA MET A 81 1.67 2.54 -8.37
C MET A 81 1.55 2.91 -6.88
N THR A 82 2.49 2.45 -6.07
CA THR A 82 2.59 2.73 -4.64
C THR A 82 4.07 2.78 -4.24
N ARG A 83 4.38 3.56 -3.21
CA ARG A 83 5.77 3.65 -2.72
C ARG A 83 6.21 2.44 -1.92
N HIS A 84 5.25 1.67 -1.37
CA HIS A 84 5.52 0.55 -0.47
C HIS A 84 4.82 -0.76 -0.90
N PRO A 85 5.03 -1.24 -2.14
CA PRO A 85 4.29 -2.37 -2.70
C PRO A 85 4.49 -3.68 -1.92
N MET A 86 5.68 -3.89 -1.35
CA MET A 86 5.97 -5.08 -0.57
C MET A 86 5.21 -5.12 0.76
N TYR A 87 5.15 -3.98 1.47
CA TYR A 87 4.39 -3.90 2.73
C TYR A 87 2.90 -4.14 2.50
N GLU A 88 2.34 -3.61 1.41
CA GLU A 88 0.95 -3.83 1.05
C GLU A 88 0.68 -5.31 0.72
N ALA A 89 1.55 -5.93 -0.06
CA ALA A 89 1.43 -7.34 -0.41
C ALA A 89 1.51 -8.26 0.82
N TRP A 90 2.45 -8.04 1.73
CA TRP A 90 2.55 -8.79 2.98
C TRP A 90 1.34 -8.58 3.89
N THR A 91 0.83 -7.36 3.97
CA THR A 91 -0.38 -7.04 4.75
C THR A 91 -1.61 -7.75 4.18
N ALA A 92 -1.73 -7.82 2.85
CA ALA A 92 -2.80 -8.55 2.18
C ALA A 92 -2.69 -10.07 2.42
N ILE A 93 -1.47 -10.65 2.39
CA ILE A 93 -1.23 -12.05 2.76
C ILE A 93 -1.67 -12.31 4.21
N TYR A 94 -1.28 -11.44 5.14
CA TYR A 94 -1.65 -11.57 6.56
C TYR A 94 -3.17 -11.59 6.75
N ALA A 95 -3.89 -10.67 6.12
CA ALA A 95 -5.34 -10.61 6.16
C ALA A 95 -5.99 -11.87 5.55
N ALA A 96 -5.50 -12.30 4.38
CA ALA A 96 -5.99 -13.50 3.70
C ALA A 96 -5.77 -14.78 4.53
N LEU A 97 -4.63 -14.90 5.21
CA LEU A 97 -4.36 -16.00 6.15
C LEU A 97 -5.32 -15.96 7.34
N GLY A 98 -5.62 -14.79 7.90
CA GLY A 98 -6.59 -14.64 8.98
C GLY A 98 -7.97 -15.17 8.60
N LEU A 99 -8.42 -14.87 7.40
CA LEU A 99 -9.70 -15.34 6.85
C LEU A 99 -9.65 -16.85 6.51
N ALA A 100 -8.62 -17.32 5.81
CA ALA A 100 -8.49 -18.70 5.38
C ALA A 100 -8.39 -19.66 6.58
N LEU A 101 -7.59 -19.31 7.57
CA LEU A 101 -7.38 -20.07 8.79
C LEU A 101 -8.46 -19.84 9.85
N ARG A 102 -9.38 -18.90 9.60
CA ARG A 102 -10.39 -18.47 10.56
C ARG A 102 -9.80 -18.12 11.94
N ASN A 103 -8.60 -17.57 11.93
CA ASN A 103 -7.86 -17.26 13.14
C ASN A 103 -8.24 -15.86 13.64
N GLY A 104 -9.00 -15.81 14.74
CA GLY A 104 -9.46 -14.56 15.34
C GLY A 104 -8.32 -13.68 15.89
N TRP A 105 -7.21 -14.29 16.31
CA TRP A 105 -6.04 -13.53 16.77
C TRP A 105 -5.38 -12.74 15.64
N LEU A 106 -5.34 -13.32 14.41
CA LEU A 106 -4.86 -12.57 13.24
C LEU A 106 -5.73 -11.34 12.96
N ALA A 107 -7.06 -11.49 13.08
CA ALA A 107 -7.98 -10.36 12.93
C ALA A 107 -7.82 -9.33 14.04
N LEU A 108 -7.66 -9.77 15.30
CA LEU A 108 -7.48 -8.89 16.45
C LEU A 108 -6.16 -8.09 16.35
N PHE A 109 -5.09 -8.70 15.87
CA PHE A 109 -3.79 -8.04 15.70
C PHE A 109 -3.68 -7.22 14.42
N PHE A 110 -4.64 -7.32 13.50
CA PHE A 110 -4.58 -6.61 12.22
C PHE A 110 -4.48 -5.07 12.36
N PRO A 111 -5.24 -4.40 13.25
CA PRO A 111 -5.05 -2.95 13.48
C PRO A 111 -3.67 -2.61 14.02
N VAL A 112 -3.11 -3.46 14.90
CA VAL A 112 -1.75 -3.28 15.41
C VAL A 112 -0.73 -3.40 14.28
N LEU A 113 -0.89 -4.42 13.41
CA LEU A 113 -0.06 -4.60 12.23
C LEU A 113 -0.09 -3.35 11.33
N LEU A 114 -1.29 -2.83 11.03
CA LEU A 114 -1.43 -1.62 10.21
C LEU A 114 -0.71 -0.42 10.82
N ALA A 115 -0.80 -0.23 12.13
CA ALA A 115 -0.10 0.85 12.84
C ALA A 115 1.43 0.69 12.75
N LEU A 116 1.94 -0.54 12.93
CA LEU A 116 3.37 -0.83 12.81
C LEU A 116 3.88 -0.61 11.38
N VAL A 117 3.17 -1.12 10.37
CA VAL A 117 3.48 -0.91 8.96
C VAL A 117 3.48 0.56 8.61
N HIS A 118 2.47 1.32 9.06
CA HIS A 118 2.40 2.76 8.82
C HIS A 118 3.60 3.51 9.42
N ARG A 119 4.03 3.10 10.61
CA ARG A 119 5.20 3.67 11.28
C ARG A 119 6.50 3.36 10.54
N GLU A 120 6.69 2.10 10.10
CA GLU A 120 7.88 1.68 9.37
C GLU A 120 7.98 2.35 7.98
N THR A 121 6.88 2.35 7.20
CA THR A 121 6.85 3.05 5.91
C THR A 121 7.09 4.56 6.06
N GLY A 122 6.63 5.15 7.18
CA GLY A 122 6.92 6.55 7.51
C GLY A 122 8.39 6.82 7.84
N ARG A 123 9.08 5.86 8.47
CA ARG A 123 10.53 5.93 8.74
C ARG A 123 11.33 5.76 7.47
N GLU A 124 10.93 4.82 6.61
CA GLU A 124 11.55 4.60 5.32
C GLU A 124 11.42 5.83 4.41
N ASP A 125 10.23 6.42 4.31
CA ASP A 125 10.00 7.67 3.56
C ASP A 125 10.92 8.81 4.04
N ARG A 126 11.14 8.92 5.36
CA ARG A 126 12.06 9.94 5.89
C ARG A 126 13.51 9.68 5.49
N ARG A 127 13.99 8.42 5.62
CA ARG A 127 15.34 8.03 5.21
C ARG A 127 15.58 8.28 3.73
N LEU A 128 14.59 7.94 2.89
CA LEU A 128 14.65 8.17 1.45
C LEU A 128 14.65 9.67 1.11
N ARG A 129 13.88 10.48 1.84
CA ARG A 129 13.88 11.94 1.68
C ARG A 129 15.22 12.55 2.07
N GLU A 130 15.80 12.12 3.18
CA GLU A 130 17.12 12.58 3.63
C GLU A 130 18.21 12.21 2.62
N ARG A 131 18.13 11.03 2.00
CA ARG A 131 19.12 10.53 1.05
C ARG A 131 18.97 11.11 -0.36
N PHE A 132 17.75 11.27 -0.87
CA PHE A 132 17.46 11.65 -2.25
C PHE A 132 16.88 13.06 -2.43
N GLY A 133 16.51 13.73 -1.35
CA GLY A 133 16.03 15.12 -1.35
C GLY A 133 14.91 15.36 -2.36
N VAL A 134 15.10 16.35 -3.21
CA VAL A 134 14.13 16.81 -4.23
C VAL A 134 13.63 15.67 -5.14
N ARG A 135 14.49 14.68 -5.45
CA ARG A 135 14.06 13.52 -6.28
C ARG A 135 13.00 12.67 -5.60
N HIS A 136 13.17 12.45 -4.28
CA HIS A 136 12.15 11.74 -3.50
C HIS A 136 10.87 12.57 -3.36
N GLU A 137 10.96 13.88 -3.19
CA GLU A 137 9.78 14.75 -3.08
C GLU A 137 8.98 14.78 -4.37
N ALA A 138 9.63 14.88 -5.53
CA ALA A 138 8.98 14.79 -6.83
C ALA A 138 8.26 13.43 -7.02
N TYR A 139 8.92 12.33 -6.66
CA TYR A 139 8.33 10.99 -6.70
C TYR A 139 7.13 10.86 -5.75
N ALA A 140 7.26 11.32 -4.50
CA ALA A 140 6.21 11.27 -3.49
C ALA A 140 5.00 12.19 -3.83
N GLY A 141 5.22 13.22 -4.62
CA GLY A 141 4.16 14.09 -5.14
C GLY A 141 3.26 13.39 -6.16
N VAL A 142 3.80 12.43 -6.91
CA VAL A 142 3.07 11.71 -7.96
C VAL A 142 2.56 10.34 -7.47
N VAL A 143 3.41 9.59 -6.75
CA VAL A 143 3.09 8.23 -6.33
C VAL A 143 2.60 8.22 -4.89
N PRO A 144 1.40 7.69 -4.61
CA PRO A 144 0.85 7.61 -3.25
C PRO A 144 1.65 6.63 -2.39
N ARG A 145 1.58 6.81 -1.06
CA ARG A 145 2.19 5.88 -0.12
C ARG A 145 1.56 4.49 -0.22
N TYR A 146 0.23 4.42 -0.37
CA TYR A 146 -0.56 3.18 -0.50
C TYR A 146 -1.50 3.28 -1.68
N VAL A 147 -1.75 2.16 -2.36
CA VAL A 147 -2.67 2.07 -3.51
C VAL A 147 -4.07 2.54 -3.16
N THR A 148 -4.58 2.19 -1.97
CA THR A 148 -5.91 2.60 -1.50
C THR A 148 -6.07 4.11 -1.43
N VAL A 149 -5.03 4.83 -0.99
CA VAL A 149 -5.02 6.31 -0.93
C VAL A 149 -5.00 6.90 -2.35
N GLY A 150 -4.24 6.29 -3.27
CA GLY A 150 -4.20 6.68 -4.67
C GLY A 150 -5.56 6.54 -5.36
N LEU A 151 -6.23 5.42 -5.15
CA LEU A 151 -7.57 5.18 -5.68
C LEU A 151 -8.60 6.16 -5.10
N ALA A 152 -8.56 6.43 -3.79
CA ALA A 152 -9.45 7.39 -3.15
C ALA A 152 -9.25 8.81 -3.69
N ARG A 153 -8.00 9.25 -3.89
CA ARG A 153 -7.70 10.56 -4.48
C ARG A 153 -8.18 10.67 -5.93
N SER A 154 -7.94 9.66 -6.75
CA SER A 154 -8.39 9.66 -8.14
C SER A 154 -9.91 9.64 -8.26
N TRP A 155 -10.60 8.96 -7.34
CA TRP A 155 -12.06 8.97 -7.25
C TRP A 155 -12.57 10.36 -6.84
N ALA A 156 -12.00 10.97 -5.81
CA ALA A 156 -12.36 12.31 -5.37
C ALA A 156 -12.18 13.35 -6.47
N GLN A 157 -11.05 13.33 -7.20
CA GLN A 157 -10.80 14.24 -8.31
C GLN A 157 -11.78 14.07 -9.47
N ARG A 158 -12.25 12.85 -9.75
CA ARG A 158 -13.25 12.60 -10.80
C ARG A 158 -14.65 13.04 -10.40
N ASN A 159 -14.97 13.04 -9.11
CA ASN A 159 -16.31 13.33 -8.59
C ASN A 159 -16.46 14.72 -7.96
N VAL A 160 -15.41 15.57 -8.01
CA VAL A 160 -15.56 17.00 -7.69
C VAL A 160 -16.40 17.62 -8.80
N PRO A 161 -17.58 18.20 -8.51
CA PRO A 161 -18.34 18.95 -9.50
C PRO A 161 -17.44 20.03 -10.10
N LYS A 162 -17.38 20.09 -11.42
CA LYS A 162 -16.70 21.20 -12.11
C LYS A 162 -17.53 22.48 -11.91
N GLU A 163 -17.55 22.98 -10.70
CA GLU A 163 -18.01 24.34 -10.46
C GLU A 163 -16.95 25.32 -10.88
N GLN A 164 -17.42 26.31 -11.70
CA GLN A 164 -16.71 27.53 -12.00
C GLN A 164 -15.82 27.59 -13.25
N GLY A 165 -16.47 27.39 -14.38
CA GLY A 165 -16.06 28.09 -15.62
C GLY A 165 -17.08 29.15 -16.04
N ARG A 166 -18.06 29.49 -15.19
CA ARG A 166 -19.18 30.35 -15.60
C ARG A 166 -19.18 31.77 -15.02
N SER A 167 -18.47 32.05 -13.93
CA SER A 167 -18.54 33.34 -13.27
C SER A 167 -17.59 34.42 -13.81
N THR A 168 -16.51 34.05 -14.48
CA THR A 168 -15.56 35.01 -15.04
C THR A 168 -15.99 35.54 -16.42
N SER A 169 -16.63 34.69 -17.24
CA SER A 169 -17.12 35.13 -18.58
C SER A 169 -18.33 36.05 -18.50
N GLU A 170 -19.21 35.88 -17.52
CA GLU A 170 -20.38 36.76 -17.33
C GLU A 170 -19.99 38.09 -16.67
N ALA A 171 -18.95 38.13 -15.85
CA ALA A 171 -18.42 39.35 -15.25
C ALA A 171 -17.69 40.25 -16.29
N GLU A 172 -16.92 39.64 -17.18
CA GLU A 172 -16.25 40.35 -18.27
C GLU A 172 -17.24 40.87 -19.33
N ALA A 173 -18.24 40.10 -19.69
CA ALA A 173 -19.30 40.52 -20.61
C ALA A 173 -20.13 41.69 -20.06
N SER A 174 -20.36 41.73 -18.74
CA SER A 174 -21.11 42.82 -18.09
C SER A 174 -20.28 44.11 -17.94
N ALA A 175 -18.97 44.00 -17.87
CA ALA A 175 -18.08 45.18 -17.80
C ALA A 175 -17.92 45.92 -19.14
N VAL A 176 -17.95 45.20 -20.26
CA VAL A 176 -17.82 45.79 -21.61
C VAL A 176 -19.07 46.56 -22.03
N VAL A 177 -20.26 46.21 -21.54
CA VAL A 177 -21.52 46.90 -21.89
C VAL A 177 -21.72 48.23 -21.14
N ARG A 178 -20.94 48.55 -20.12
CA ARG A 178 -21.07 49.79 -19.33
C ARG A 178 -20.14 50.93 -19.78
N THR A 179 -19.35 50.73 -20.82
CA THR A 179 -18.36 51.71 -21.30
C THR A 179 -18.66 52.26 -22.72
N GLN A 180 -19.91 52.16 -23.20
CA GLN A 180 -20.36 52.85 -24.42
C GLN A 180 -21.48 53.84 -24.12
#